data_f72a4178b57504cfcefe475694542ebe
#
_entry.id   f72a4178b57504cfcefe475694542ebe
#
_cell.length_a   1.000
_cell.length_b   1.000
_cell.length_c   1.000
_cell.angle_alpha   90.00
_cell.angle_beta   90.00
_cell.angle_gamma   90.00
#
_symmetry.space_group_name_H-M   'P 1'
#
loop_
_entity.id
_entity.type
_entity.pdbx_description
1 polymer ?
#
loop_
_entity_poly.entity_id
_entity_poly.type
_entity_poly.pdbx_seq_one_letter_code
_entity_poly.pdbx_strand_id
1 'polypeptide(L)'
;MMSINNICHIRKNIHKAISIEELMGYEGIISRLYFEGLGKIVPLEFIFTKRSKQPPLDPFNAMLGLGYSMLFNEIMAGVINAGLHPFVGCMHSIKGGHPALVSDLIEEWRAPVIDSLVLNLVKRNMIDVDEDFQYSGEGCYLNGAGRKLFLSAYNKKIKSMNQYMDRGQTFRESIFSQCKAYASTIMNIDLERYTPIEIR
;
A
#
# COMPACT_ATOMS: atom_id res chain seq x y z
N MET A 1 -9.82 -19.58 3.84
CA MET A 1 -11.28 -19.36 3.80
C MET A 1 -11.81 -18.53 4.96
N MET A 2 -11.44 -18.78 6.25
CA MET A 2 -11.94 -17.99 7.40
C MET A 2 -11.61 -16.49 7.33
N SER A 3 -10.39 -16.10 6.94
CA SER A 3 -10.00 -14.68 6.91
C SER A 3 -10.81 -13.85 5.91
N ILE A 4 -11.10 -14.39 4.71
CA ILE A 4 -11.89 -13.69 3.68
C ILE A 4 -13.33 -13.46 4.15
N ASN A 5 -13.96 -14.49 4.73
CA ASN A 5 -15.34 -14.37 5.25
C ASN A 5 -15.43 -13.34 6.37
N ASN A 6 -14.42 -13.26 7.25
CA ASN A 6 -14.37 -12.27 8.32
C ASN A 6 -14.20 -10.85 7.77
N ILE A 7 -13.33 -10.66 6.77
CA ILE A 7 -13.17 -9.36 6.08
C ILE A 7 -14.48 -8.94 5.41
N CYS A 8 -15.15 -9.85 4.69
CA CYS A 8 -16.44 -9.57 4.07
C CYS A 8 -17.52 -9.20 5.10
N HIS A 9 -17.52 -9.85 6.28
CA HIS A 9 -18.46 -9.52 7.36
C HIS A 9 -18.19 -8.12 7.92
N ILE A 10 -16.93 -7.78 8.19
CA ILE A 10 -16.53 -6.44 8.68
C ILE A 10 -16.90 -5.37 7.64
N ARG A 11 -16.60 -5.61 6.36
CA ARG A 11 -16.94 -4.68 5.26
C ARG A 11 -18.43 -4.34 5.23
N LYS A 12 -19.31 -5.28 5.52
CA LYS A 12 -20.77 -5.04 5.59
C LYS A 12 -21.20 -4.15 6.75
N ASN A 13 -20.36 -3.98 7.75
CA ASN A 13 -20.68 -3.21 8.96
C ASN A 13 -19.91 -1.88 9.05
N ILE A 14 -18.93 -1.66 8.19
CA ILE A 14 -18.05 -0.46 8.25
C ILE A 14 -18.85 0.85 8.09
N HIS A 15 -19.92 0.83 7.31
CA HIS A 15 -20.82 1.99 7.12
C HIS A 15 -21.64 2.34 8.37
N LYS A 16 -21.61 1.50 9.40
CA LYS A 16 -22.27 1.77 10.70
C LYS A 16 -21.35 2.51 11.67
N ALA A 17 -20.08 2.69 11.31
CA ALA A 17 -19.15 3.43 12.13
C ALA A 17 -19.62 4.87 12.33
N ILE A 18 -19.62 5.32 13.56
CA ILE A 18 -20.09 6.65 13.97
C ILE A 18 -18.95 7.61 14.30
N SER A 19 -17.71 7.13 14.26
CA SER A 19 -16.51 7.95 14.47
C SER A 19 -15.33 7.50 13.61
N ILE A 20 -14.34 8.38 13.44
CA ILE A 20 -13.09 8.08 12.73
C ILE A 20 -12.29 7.01 13.50
N GLU A 21 -12.29 7.06 14.82
CA GLU A 21 -11.60 6.07 15.67
C GLU A 21 -12.18 4.66 15.46
N GLU A 22 -13.49 4.55 15.29
CA GLU A 22 -14.14 3.27 15.00
C GLU A 22 -13.78 2.77 13.58
N LEU A 23 -13.74 3.66 12.59
CA LEU A 23 -13.26 3.33 11.23
C LEU A 23 -11.81 2.85 11.24
N MET A 24 -10.92 3.53 11.96
CA MET A 24 -9.53 3.09 12.14
C MET A 24 -9.42 1.75 12.86
N GLY A 25 -10.33 1.46 13.81
CA GLY A 25 -10.45 0.16 14.46
C GLY A 25 -10.79 -0.95 13.47
N TYR A 26 -11.75 -0.73 12.58
CA TYR A 26 -12.08 -1.68 11.50
C TYR A 26 -10.92 -1.87 10.53
N GLU A 27 -10.26 -0.78 10.11
CA GLU A 27 -9.08 -0.84 9.25
C GLU A 27 -7.98 -1.69 9.87
N GLY A 28 -7.67 -1.49 11.14
CA GLY A 28 -6.66 -2.27 11.86
C GLY A 28 -6.98 -3.77 11.92
N ILE A 29 -8.26 -4.15 12.14
CA ILE A 29 -8.70 -5.55 12.13
C ILE A 29 -8.58 -6.14 10.72
N ILE A 30 -9.04 -5.44 9.69
CA ILE A 30 -8.96 -5.87 8.29
C ILE A 30 -7.49 -6.04 7.88
N SER A 31 -6.64 -5.08 8.20
CA SER A 31 -5.20 -5.12 7.93
C SER A 31 -4.53 -6.35 8.56
N ARG A 32 -4.83 -6.65 9.82
CA ARG A 32 -4.33 -7.85 10.50
C ARG A 32 -4.76 -9.13 9.79
N LEU A 33 -6.06 -9.28 9.49
CA LEU A 33 -6.59 -10.46 8.80
C LEU A 33 -6.02 -10.61 7.38
N TYR A 34 -5.80 -9.49 6.70
CA TYR A 34 -5.16 -9.45 5.39
C TYR A 34 -3.73 -9.99 5.45
N PHE A 35 -2.90 -9.48 6.36
CA PHE A 35 -1.51 -9.94 6.52
C PHE A 35 -1.41 -11.38 7.03
N GLU A 36 -2.33 -11.82 7.89
CA GLU A 36 -2.45 -13.25 8.25
C GLU A 36 -2.75 -14.13 7.02
N GLY A 37 -3.64 -13.68 6.14
CA GLY A 37 -3.95 -14.35 4.88
C GLY A 37 -2.77 -14.36 3.91
N LEU A 38 -2.10 -13.22 3.79
CA LEU A 38 -0.93 -13.05 2.93
C LEU A 38 0.23 -13.98 3.37
N GLY A 39 0.50 -14.09 4.68
CA GLY A 39 1.52 -14.96 5.22
C GLY A 39 1.30 -16.45 4.92
N LYS A 40 0.08 -16.87 4.59
CA LYS A 40 -0.23 -18.27 4.24
C LYS A 40 0.06 -18.62 2.78
N ILE A 41 0.31 -17.64 1.93
CA ILE A 41 0.53 -17.83 0.49
C ILE A 41 1.93 -17.48 0.02
N VAL A 42 2.79 -17.01 0.93
CA VAL A 42 4.21 -16.76 0.64
C VAL A 42 5.02 -18.06 0.75
N PRO A 43 6.13 -18.19 0.01
CA PRO A 43 7.09 -19.30 0.16
C PRO A 43 7.64 -19.39 1.59
N LEU A 44 8.06 -20.60 2.00
CA LEU A 44 8.52 -20.88 3.38
C LEU A 44 9.66 -19.98 3.84
N GLU A 45 10.61 -19.69 2.96
CA GLU A 45 11.77 -18.83 3.24
C GLU A 45 11.40 -17.36 3.47
N PHE A 46 10.21 -16.94 3.05
CA PHE A 46 9.68 -15.57 3.21
C PHE A 46 8.55 -15.47 4.23
N ILE A 47 8.34 -16.52 5.05
CA ILE A 47 7.29 -16.51 6.08
C ILE A 47 7.53 -15.37 7.07
N PHE A 48 6.47 -14.67 7.39
CA PHE A 48 6.42 -13.65 8.44
C PHE A 48 5.20 -13.89 9.35
N THR A 49 5.31 -13.52 10.62
CA THR A 49 4.23 -13.72 11.60
C THR A 49 3.25 -12.57 11.66
N LYS A 50 3.75 -11.35 11.46
CA LYS A 50 2.97 -10.11 11.50
C LYS A 50 3.67 -9.01 10.70
N ARG A 51 2.94 -7.96 10.37
CA ARG A 51 3.54 -6.77 9.78
C ARG A 51 4.45 -6.07 10.79
N SER A 52 5.74 -6.00 10.50
CA SER A 52 6.75 -5.22 11.24
C SER A 52 7.26 -4.07 10.37
N LYS A 53 7.43 -2.87 10.98
CA LYS A 53 7.75 -1.65 10.22
C LYS A 53 9.13 -1.09 10.54
N GLN A 54 9.43 -0.87 11.80
CA GLN A 54 10.65 -0.19 12.28
C GLN A 54 11.15 -0.86 13.57
N PRO A 55 12.14 -1.73 13.45
CA PRO A 55 12.71 -2.27 12.20
C PRO A 55 11.81 -3.33 11.54
N PRO A 56 11.93 -3.60 10.23
CA PRO A 56 11.38 -4.80 9.62
C PRO A 56 12.18 -6.01 10.12
N LEU A 57 11.48 -7.08 10.52
CA LEU A 57 12.10 -8.21 11.21
C LEU A 57 12.42 -9.39 10.27
N ASP A 58 11.95 -9.34 9.04
CA ASP A 58 12.07 -10.40 8.06
C ASP A 58 12.17 -9.85 6.63
N PRO A 59 12.62 -10.64 5.64
CA PRO A 59 12.78 -10.23 4.25
C PRO A 59 11.49 -9.71 3.61
N PHE A 60 10.35 -10.34 3.89
CA PHE A 60 9.08 -9.93 3.31
C PHE A 60 8.67 -8.53 3.80
N ASN A 61 8.77 -8.29 5.11
CA ASN A 61 8.51 -6.98 5.71
C ASN A 61 9.52 -5.91 5.28
N ALA A 62 10.77 -6.27 5.02
CA ALA A 62 11.78 -5.35 4.48
C ALA A 62 11.39 -4.83 3.10
N MET A 63 10.96 -5.72 2.21
CA MET A 63 10.47 -5.35 0.88
C MET A 63 9.20 -4.50 0.93
N LEU A 64 8.22 -4.89 1.75
CA LEU A 64 6.99 -4.11 1.95
C LEU A 64 7.30 -2.71 2.48
N GLY A 65 8.22 -2.59 3.45
CA GLY A 65 8.62 -1.31 4.04
C GLY A 65 9.24 -0.37 3.02
N LEU A 66 10.20 -0.85 2.23
CA LEU A 66 10.82 -0.07 1.16
C LEU A 66 9.79 0.29 0.08
N GLY A 67 8.98 -0.67 -0.36
CA GLY A 67 7.97 -0.46 -1.39
C GLY A 67 6.93 0.59 -0.99
N TYR A 68 6.41 0.51 0.24
CA TYR A 68 5.46 1.51 0.73
C TYR A 68 6.07 2.91 0.86
N SER A 69 7.35 3.01 1.24
CA SER A 69 8.04 4.30 1.26
C SER A 69 8.18 4.91 -0.13
N MET A 70 8.45 4.08 -1.15
CA MET A 70 8.52 4.54 -2.54
C MET A 70 7.15 4.95 -3.07
N LEU A 71 6.11 4.14 -2.81
CA LEU A 71 4.73 4.44 -3.20
C LEU A 71 4.22 5.71 -2.51
N PHE A 72 4.57 5.92 -1.25
CA PHE A 72 4.23 7.13 -0.50
C PHE A 72 4.75 8.39 -1.21
N ASN A 73 5.98 8.35 -1.72
CA ASN A 73 6.56 9.47 -2.48
C ASN A 73 5.88 9.69 -3.85
N GLU A 74 5.45 8.62 -4.54
CA GLU A 74 4.65 8.74 -5.78
C GLU A 74 3.32 9.43 -5.51
N ILE A 75 2.62 9.05 -4.44
CA ILE A 75 1.33 9.63 -4.05
C ILE A 75 1.53 11.08 -3.57
N MET A 76 2.59 11.35 -2.80
CA MET A 76 2.96 12.71 -2.40
C MET A 76 3.09 13.62 -3.63
N ALA A 77 3.81 13.16 -4.65
CA ALA A 77 3.96 13.92 -5.90
C ALA A 77 2.60 14.11 -6.60
N GLY A 78 1.74 13.09 -6.63
CA GLY A 78 0.38 13.16 -7.17
C GLY A 78 -0.50 14.17 -6.44
N VAL A 79 -0.48 14.16 -5.11
CA VAL A 79 -1.22 15.10 -4.23
C VAL A 79 -0.81 16.54 -4.49
N ILE A 80 0.50 16.80 -4.50
CA ILE A 80 1.05 18.15 -4.77
C ILE A 80 0.68 18.60 -6.19
N ASN A 81 0.82 17.72 -7.18
CA ASN A 81 0.48 18.03 -8.58
C ASN A 81 -1.02 18.32 -8.77
N ALA A 82 -1.89 17.71 -7.95
CA ALA A 82 -3.31 17.97 -7.95
C ALA A 82 -3.71 19.27 -7.20
N GLY A 83 -2.75 20.02 -6.65
CA GLY A 83 -2.98 21.25 -5.90
C GLY A 83 -3.51 21.03 -4.48
N LEU A 84 -3.38 19.82 -3.94
CA LEU A 84 -3.82 19.48 -2.60
C LEU A 84 -2.71 19.68 -1.56
N HIS A 85 -3.10 19.94 -0.32
CA HIS A 85 -2.16 20.05 0.79
C HIS A 85 -1.91 18.68 1.43
N PRO A 86 -0.69 18.11 1.37
CA PRO A 86 -0.43 16.72 1.74
C PRO A 86 -0.67 16.40 3.22
N PHE A 87 -0.68 17.40 4.10
CA PHE A 87 -0.85 17.22 5.54
C PHE A 87 -2.30 17.27 6.02
N VAL A 88 -3.26 17.62 5.16
CA VAL A 88 -4.69 17.71 5.50
C VAL A 88 -5.39 16.45 5.03
N GLY A 89 -5.45 15.44 5.90
CA GLY A 89 -6.12 14.16 5.66
C GLY A 89 -7.55 14.14 6.18
N CYS A 90 -8.30 13.08 5.82
CA CYS A 90 -9.66 12.82 6.29
C CYS A 90 -9.71 11.81 7.44
N MET A 91 -8.89 10.76 7.39
CA MET A 91 -8.84 9.72 8.42
C MET A 91 -7.66 9.91 9.38
N HIS A 92 -6.48 10.16 8.83
CA HIS A 92 -5.28 10.39 9.63
C HIS A 92 -5.25 11.83 10.14
N SER A 93 -5.05 11.99 11.46
CA SER A 93 -4.94 13.31 12.07
C SER A 93 -3.62 13.99 11.74
N ILE A 94 -3.63 15.32 11.69
CA ILE A 94 -2.43 16.17 11.55
C ILE A 94 -1.62 16.03 12.82
N LYS A 95 -0.60 15.19 12.83
CA LYS A 95 0.33 15.03 13.97
C LYS A 95 1.77 15.10 13.48
N GLY A 96 2.57 15.94 14.14
CA GLY A 96 4.05 15.92 14.04
C GLY A 96 4.63 16.06 12.63
N GLY A 97 3.98 16.82 11.72
CA GLY A 97 4.49 17.00 10.36
C GLY A 97 4.34 15.76 9.45
N HIS A 98 3.47 14.82 9.81
CA HIS A 98 3.17 13.65 8.99
C HIS A 98 2.16 13.99 7.88
N PRO A 99 2.43 13.66 6.58
CA PRO A 99 1.51 13.91 5.49
C PRO A 99 0.27 13.00 5.56
N ALA A 100 -0.75 13.44 6.29
CA ALA A 100 -1.95 12.68 6.60
C ALA A 100 -2.74 12.29 5.35
N LEU A 101 -2.92 13.21 4.38
CA LEU A 101 -3.64 12.92 3.14
C LEU A 101 -2.93 11.86 2.29
N VAL A 102 -1.59 11.87 2.27
CA VAL A 102 -0.83 10.85 1.56
C VAL A 102 -1.02 9.49 2.21
N SER A 103 -1.12 9.45 3.56
CA SER A 103 -1.42 8.22 4.30
C SER A 103 -2.85 7.71 4.04
N ASP A 104 -3.82 8.60 3.86
CA ASP A 104 -5.17 8.22 3.50
C ASP A 104 -5.21 7.59 2.09
N LEU A 105 -4.61 8.25 1.11
CA LEU A 105 -4.68 7.83 -0.29
C LEU A 105 -3.80 6.62 -0.63
N ILE A 106 -2.72 6.35 0.13
CA ILE A 106 -1.85 5.19 -0.15
C ILE A 106 -2.57 3.86 0.08
N GLU A 107 -3.58 3.82 0.96
CA GLU A 107 -4.27 2.58 1.30
C GLU A 107 -4.88 1.90 0.08
N GLU A 108 -5.41 2.66 -0.86
CA GLU A 108 -5.98 2.13 -2.10
C GLU A 108 -4.93 1.46 -3.00
N TRP A 109 -3.66 1.90 -2.91
CA TRP A 109 -2.59 1.50 -3.83
C TRP A 109 -1.64 0.44 -3.27
N ARG A 110 -1.65 0.18 -1.95
CA ARG A 110 -0.74 -0.79 -1.33
C ARG A 110 -0.83 -2.16 -1.97
N ALA A 111 -2.02 -2.74 -1.98
CA ALA A 111 -2.23 -4.10 -2.47
C ALA A 111 -1.93 -4.24 -3.98
N PRO A 112 -2.51 -3.41 -4.89
CA PRO A 112 -2.30 -3.57 -6.32
C PRO A 112 -0.89 -3.23 -6.79
N VAL A 113 -0.14 -2.39 -6.08
CA VAL A 113 1.21 -1.98 -6.50
C VAL A 113 2.28 -2.75 -5.74
N ILE A 114 2.33 -2.65 -4.42
CA ILE A 114 3.45 -3.16 -3.63
C ILE A 114 3.29 -4.62 -3.24
N ASP A 115 2.14 -5.00 -2.67
CA ASP A 115 1.95 -6.38 -2.21
C ASP A 115 1.99 -7.34 -3.38
N SER A 116 1.36 -6.96 -4.51
CA SER A 116 1.43 -7.74 -5.76
C SER A 116 2.85 -7.82 -6.33
N LEU A 117 3.66 -6.75 -6.22
CA LEU A 117 5.06 -6.74 -6.62
C LEU A 117 5.88 -7.71 -5.76
N VAL A 118 5.80 -7.57 -4.44
CA VAL A 118 6.55 -8.40 -3.48
C VAL A 118 6.18 -9.88 -3.66
N LEU A 119 4.88 -10.18 -3.72
CA LEU A 119 4.40 -11.55 -4.01
C LEU A 119 4.95 -12.11 -5.32
N ASN A 120 5.02 -11.30 -6.36
CA ASN A 120 5.56 -11.72 -7.65
C ASN A 120 7.06 -12.03 -7.55
N LEU A 121 7.84 -11.19 -6.86
CA LEU A 121 9.27 -11.41 -6.66
C LEU A 121 9.55 -12.71 -5.94
N VAL A 122 8.87 -12.97 -4.81
CA VAL A 122 9.10 -14.17 -4.00
C VAL A 122 8.56 -15.44 -4.67
N LYS A 123 7.40 -15.41 -5.29
CA LYS A 123 6.80 -16.58 -5.97
C LYS A 123 7.51 -17.00 -7.25
N ARG A 124 8.24 -16.10 -7.88
CA ARG A 124 9.03 -16.37 -9.08
C ARG A 124 10.51 -16.59 -8.79
N ASN A 125 10.88 -16.67 -7.52
CA ASN A 125 12.28 -16.82 -7.09
C ASN A 125 13.20 -15.77 -7.75
N MET A 126 12.71 -14.52 -7.83
CA MET A 126 13.46 -13.41 -8.41
C MET A 126 14.32 -12.70 -7.38
N ILE A 127 14.16 -13.02 -6.11
CA ILE A 127 14.90 -12.48 -4.98
C ILE A 127 15.21 -13.63 -4.02
N ASP A 128 16.41 -13.64 -3.46
CA ASP A 128 16.93 -14.69 -2.60
C ASP A 128 17.15 -14.16 -1.18
N VAL A 129 16.78 -14.97 -0.16
CA VAL A 129 16.87 -14.55 1.25
C VAL A 129 18.31 -14.40 1.71
N ASP A 130 19.23 -15.28 1.26
CA ASP A 130 20.62 -15.33 1.70
C ASP A 130 21.48 -14.33 0.92
N GLU A 131 21.18 -14.10 -0.36
CA GLU A 131 22.01 -13.27 -1.24
C GLU A 131 21.58 -11.80 -1.28
N ASP A 132 20.27 -11.49 -1.10
CA ASP A 132 19.71 -10.14 -1.34
C ASP A 132 19.42 -9.36 -0.06
N PHE A 133 19.56 -9.99 1.11
CA PHE A 133 19.27 -9.36 2.39
C PHE A 133 20.47 -9.34 3.33
N GLN A 134 20.40 -8.45 4.31
CA GLN A 134 21.36 -8.35 5.41
C GLN A 134 20.65 -8.00 6.70
N TYR A 135 21.16 -8.49 7.81
CA TYR A 135 20.67 -8.18 9.15
C TYR A 135 21.55 -7.13 9.81
N SER A 136 20.95 -6.12 10.45
CA SER A 136 21.65 -5.11 11.23
C SER A 136 20.86 -4.84 12.51
N GLY A 137 21.46 -5.19 13.66
CA GLY A 137 20.74 -5.28 14.93
C GLY A 137 19.59 -6.29 14.83
N GLU A 138 18.39 -5.90 15.22
CA GLU A 138 17.18 -6.74 15.09
C GLU A 138 16.50 -6.62 13.71
N GLY A 139 16.99 -5.74 12.85
CA GLY A 139 16.34 -5.44 11.56
C GLY A 139 16.89 -6.24 10.40
N CYS A 140 15.99 -6.66 9.50
CA CYS A 140 16.29 -7.25 8.20
C CYS A 140 16.14 -6.18 7.10
N TYR A 141 17.14 -6.03 6.24
CA TYR A 141 17.15 -5.01 5.18
C TYR A 141 17.64 -5.60 3.86
N LEU A 142 17.16 -5.07 2.75
CA LEU A 142 17.74 -5.36 1.44
C LEU A 142 19.19 -4.83 1.39
N ASN A 143 20.11 -5.68 1.00
CA ASN A 143 21.50 -5.30 0.74
C ASN A 143 21.63 -4.51 -0.59
N GLY A 144 22.86 -4.22 -1.02
CA GLY A 144 23.09 -3.43 -2.24
C GLY A 144 22.53 -4.07 -3.52
N ALA A 145 22.66 -5.40 -3.65
CA ALA A 145 22.16 -6.16 -4.80
C ALA A 145 20.63 -6.26 -4.76
N GLY A 146 20.06 -6.74 -3.66
CA GLY A 146 18.62 -6.86 -3.46
C GLY A 146 17.90 -5.53 -3.62
N ARG A 147 18.50 -4.41 -3.13
CA ARG A 147 17.94 -3.07 -3.34
C ARG A 147 17.88 -2.68 -4.81
N LYS A 148 18.95 -2.92 -5.59
CA LYS A 148 18.96 -2.64 -7.04
C LYS A 148 17.89 -3.46 -7.77
N LEU A 149 17.78 -4.75 -7.44
CA LEU A 149 16.77 -5.64 -8.00
C LEU A 149 15.36 -5.11 -7.68
N PHE A 150 15.08 -4.82 -6.42
CA PHE A 150 13.77 -4.32 -5.99
C PHE A 150 13.42 -2.98 -6.65
N LEU A 151 14.35 -2.02 -6.73
CA LEU A 151 14.15 -0.74 -7.39
C LEU A 151 13.84 -0.92 -8.89
N SER A 152 14.54 -1.82 -9.57
CA SER A 152 14.28 -2.16 -10.98
C SER A 152 12.87 -2.73 -11.16
N ALA A 153 12.50 -3.69 -10.31
CA ALA A 153 11.17 -4.31 -10.34
C ALA A 153 10.05 -3.30 -10.03
N TYR A 154 10.25 -2.42 -9.06
CA TYR A 154 9.32 -1.33 -8.75
C TYR A 154 9.16 -0.38 -9.93
N ASN A 155 10.25 0.07 -10.55
CA ASN A 155 10.19 0.94 -11.72
C ASN A 155 9.44 0.30 -12.90
N LYS A 156 9.61 -1.00 -13.10
CA LYS A 156 8.85 -1.76 -14.10
C LYS A 156 7.37 -1.83 -13.72
N LYS A 157 7.05 -2.09 -12.45
CA LYS A 157 5.67 -2.16 -11.95
C LYS A 157 4.94 -0.83 -12.10
N ILE A 158 5.51 0.28 -11.65
CA ILE A 158 4.84 1.59 -11.66
C ILE A 158 4.59 2.12 -13.08
N LYS A 159 5.40 1.65 -14.06
CA LYS A 159 5.26 1.96 -15.49
C LYS A 159 4.44 0.92 -16.26
N SER A 160 4.06 -0.20 -15.63
CA SER A 160 3.24 -1.19 -16.32
C SER A 160 1.80 -0.70 -16.48
N MET A 161 1.18 -1.14 -17.58
CA MET A 161 -0.22 -0.82 -17.87
C MET A 161 -1.15 -1.59 -16.94
N ASN A 162 -2.24 -0.95 -16.57
CA ASN A 162 -3.37 -1.54 -15.88
C ASN A 162 -4.68 -1.01 -16.46
N GLN A 163 -5.78 -1.63 -16.09
CA GLN A 163 -7.11 -1.16 -16.44
C GLN A 163 -7.63 -0.31 -15.26
N TYR A 164 -7.44 0.99 -15.34
CA TYR A 164 -7.91 1.95 -14.35
C TYR A 164 -9.23 2.57 -14.82
N MET A 165 -10.34 2.36 -14.10
CA MET A 165 -11.64 2.95 -14.42
C MET A 165 -11.98 2.85 -15.92
N ASP A 166 -11.87 1.65 -16.49
CA ASP A 166 -12.10 1.35 -17.92
C ASP A 166 -11.15 2.06 -18.92
N ARG A 167 -10.03 2.61 -18.43
CA ARG A 167 -8.96 3.19 -19.25
C ARG A 167 -7.64 2.48 -19.04
N GLY A 168 -6.96 2.15 -20.14
CA GLY A 168 -5.58 1.66 -20.09
C GLY A 168 -4.62 2.79 -19.70
N GLN A 169 -4.01 2.70 -18.51
CA GLN A 169 -3.04 3.65 -18.00
C GLN A 169 -1.91 2.91 -17.29
N THR A 170 -0.74 3.55 -17.13
CA THR A 170 0.27 3.05 -16.22
C THR A 170 -0.20 3.24 -14.77
N PHE A 171 0.36 2.44 -13.83
CA PHE A 171 0.04 2.64 -12.40
C PHE A 171 0.35 4.07 -11.94
N ARG A 172 1.44 4.67 -12.42
CA ARG A 172 1.77 6.07 -12.10
C ARG A 172 0.71 7.05 -12.58
N GLU A 173 0.27 6.93 -13.83
CA GLU A 173 -0.79 7.78 -14.38
C GLU A 173 -2.11 7.59 -13.63
N SER A 174 -2.42 6.35 -13.25
CA SER A 174 -3.62 6.03 -12.46
C SER A 174 -3.59 6.69 -11.07
N ILE A 175 -2.45 6.65 -10.38
CA ILE A 175 -2.26 7.35 -9.10
C ILE A 175 -2.50 8.86 -9.26
N PHE A 176 -1.90 9.48 -10.28
CA PHE A 176 -2.09 10.91 -10.54
C PHE A 176 -3.54 11.23 -10.92
N SER A 177 -4.20 10.37 -11.69
CA SER A 177 -5.62 10.52 -12.04
C SER A 177 -6.51 10.43 -10.80
N GLN A 178 -6.22 9.51 -9.86
CA GLN A 178 -6.96 9.37 -8.62
C GLN A 178 -6.78 10.60 -7.71
N CYS A 179 -5.57 11.14 -7.58
CA CYS A 179 -5.33 12.37 -6.84
C CYS A 179 -6.11 13.56 -7.42
N LYS A 180 -6.19 13.67 -8.76
CA LYS A 180 -7.00 14.70 -9.43
C LYS A 180 -8.51 14.51 -9.22
N ALA A 181 -8.98 13.26 -9.26
CA ALA A 181 -10.38 12.94 -8.96
C ALA A 181 -10.74 13.36 -7.53
N TYR A 182 -9.87 13.03 -6.56
CA TYR A 182 -10.03 13.44 -5.17
C TYR A 182 -10.06 14.98 -5.02
N ALA A 183 -9.14 15.70 -5.67
CA ALA A 183 -9.14 17.17 -5.68
C ALA A 183 -10.44 17.74 -6.24
N SER A 184 -10.93 17.20 -7.38
CA SER A 184 -12.18 17.62 -7.99
C SER A 184 -13.39 17.40 -7.07
N THR A 185 -13.41 16.29 -6.34
CA THR A 185 -14.44 15.96 -5.35
C THR A 185 -14.51 17.02 -4.25
N ILE A 186 -13.36 17.38 -3.68
CA ILE A 186 -13.28 18.39 -2.61
C ILE A 186 -13.68 19.78 -3.13
N MET A 187 -13.14 20.19 -4.28
CA MET A 187 -13.42 21.51 -4.85
C MET A 187 -14.89 21.73 -5.20
N ASN A 188 -15.60 20.68 -5.61
CA ASN A 188 -17.00 20.75 -5.97
C ASN A 188 -17.95 20.38 -4.83
N ILE A 189 -17.44 19.97 -3.67
CA ILE A 189 -18.21 19.49 -2.51
C ILE A 189 -19.20 18.37 -2.93
N ASP A 190 -18.75 17.50 -3.81
CA ASP A 190 -19.56 16.45 -4.41
C ASP A 190 -18.90 15.09 -4.20
N LEU A 191 -19.26 14.46 -3.07
CA LEU A 191 -18.65 13.19 -2.66
C LEU A 191 -18.96 12.03 -3.61
N GLU A 192 -20.03 12.11 -4.40
CA GLU A 192 -20.39 11.07 -5.37
C GLU A 192 -19.44 11.03 -6.57
N ARG A 193 -18.64 12.07 -6.77
CA ARG A 193 -17.58 12.10 -7.81
C ARG A 193 -16.37 11.28 -7.49
N TYR A 194 -16.13 10.93 -6.21
CA TYR A 194 -15.02 10.11 -5.84
C TYR A 194 -15.41 8.64 -5.88
N THR A 195 -14.84 7.93 -6.81
CA THR A 195 -14.95 6.47 -6.88
C THR A 195 -13.62 5.85 -6.46
N PRO A 196 -13.60 4.98 -5.44
CA PRO A 196 -12.41 4.22 -5.08
C PRO A 196 -11.87 3.42 -6.27
N ILE A 197 -10.57 3.18 -6.30
CA ILE A 197 -9.97 2.48 -7.44
C ILE A 197 -10.52 1.06 -7.60
N GLU A 198 -10.82 0.71 -8.84
CA GLU A 198 -11.03 -0.66 -9.29
C GLU A 198 -9.93 -1.01 -10.30
N ILE A 199 -9.04 -1.94 -9.91
CA ILE A 199 -7.99 -2.46 -10.79
C ILE A 199 -8.33 -3.89 -11.16
N ARG A 200 -8.45 -4.15 -12.45
CA ARG A 200 -8.71 -5.45 -13.05
C ARG A 200 -7.53 -5.95 -13.86
#